data_86e727a5e37c17cb79340b31a01c68de
#
_entry.id   86e727a5e37c17cb79340b31a01c68de
#
_cell.length_a   1.000
_cell.length_b   1.000
_cell.length_c   1.000
_cell.angle_alpha   90.00
_cell.angle_beta   90.00
_cell.angle_gamma   90.00
#
_symmetry.space_group_name_H-M   'P 1'
#
loop_
_entity.id
_entity.type
_entity.pdbx_description
1 polymer ?
#
loop_
_entity_poly.entity_id
_entity_poly.type
_entity_poly.pdbx_seq_one_letter_code
_entity_poly.pdbx_strand_id
1 'polypeptide(L)'
;SGKKFLYNKIVEDTMDATQSFVYPGDKGAKLMPKSRYENFIGGKWTKPKDGKYFENVSPTSGRVICEIARSNAADVDAALDAAHAAATDWGKCGPAIRSNILLKIADRIEENTEMLALAETLDNGKPIREGFAADIPLTVDHFRYFAGAIRAQEGTIGNIDGMQSGGGNSAQGMMAYHYPEPLGVVGQIIPWNFPILMAAWKLAPALAAGNAVVLKPAEQTPFSICVLMELIEDLLPPGVVNIVQGFGVEAGKPLASSNRVKKVGFTGETTTGRLILQYQPTSSCLSRETNLFYAFA
;
A
#
# COMPACT_ATOMS: atom_id res chain seq x y z
N SER A 1 -13.90 31.38 9.68
CA SER A 1 -12.58 32.04 9.75
C SER A 1 -11.56 31.30 10.58
N GLY A 2 -11.96 30.54 11.63
CA GLY A 2 -11.03 29.80 12.49
C GLY A 2 -10.33 28.60 11.85
N LYS A 3 -11.01 27.87 10.94
CA LYS A 3 -10.41 26.71 10.25
C LYS A 3 -9.29 27.13 9.27
N LYS A 4 -9.44 28.27 8.61
CA LYS A 4 -8.43 28.81 7.69
C LYS A 4 -7.21 29.32 8.45
N PHE A 5 -7.40 29.82 9.67
CA PHE A 5 -6.31 30.25 10.55
C PHE A 5 -5.49 29.08 11.08
N LEU A 6 -6.15 27.99 11.48
CA LEU A 6 -5.46 26.79 11.96
C LEU A 6 -4.66 26.09 10.82
N TYR A 7 -5.24 26.00 9.63
CA TYR A 7 -4.59 25.43 8.45
C TYR A 7 -3.35 26.23 8.03
N ASN A 8 -3.47 27.56 7.95
CA ASN A 8 -2.33 28.43 7.62
C ASN A 8 -1.24 28.37 8.69
N LYS A 9 -1.60 28.30 9.98
CA LYS A 9 -0.64 28.19 11.07
C LYS A 9 0.13 26.86 11.05
N ILE A 10 -0.54 25.75 10.73
CA ILE A 10 0.13 24.43 10.56
C ILE A 10 1.10 24.47 9.38
N VAL A 11 0.72 25.11 8.26
CA VAL A 11 1.59 25.25 7.09
C VAL A 11 2.77 26.19 7.36
N GLU A 12 2.55 27.29 8.10
CA GLU A 12 3.60 28.24 8.49
C GLU A 12 4.57 27.65 9.53
N ASP A 13 4.07 26.84 10.48
CA ASP A 13 4.90 26.19 11.51
C ASP A 13 5.71 24.99 10.96
N THR A 14 5.32 24.42 9.78
CA THR A 14 6.01 23.28 9.18
C THR A 14 7.00 23.65 8.07
N MET A 15 6.94 24.84 7.52
CA MET A 15 7.87 25.32 6.50
C MET A 15 8.51 26.63 6.93
N ASP A 16 9.77 26.56 7.35
CA ASP A 16 10.60 27.77 7.38
C ASP A 16 10.82 28.21 5.91
N ALA A 17 10.22 29.33 5.54
CA ALA A 17 10.29 29.88 4.18
C ALA A 17 11.73 30.19 3.72
N THR A 18 12.70 30.13 4.63
CA THR A 18 14.13 30.29 4.36
C THR A 18 14.84 28.95 4.08
N GLN A 19 14.16 27.81 4.24
CA GLN A 19 14.77 26.49 4.06
C GLN A 19 14.98 26.21 2.58
N SER A 20 16.22 26.30 2.12
CA SER A 20 16.60 25.88 0.77
C SER A 20 16.78 24.36 0.72
N PHE A 21 15.97 23.69 -0.09
CA PHE A 21 16.14 22.27 -0.34
C PHE A 21 17.28 22.05 -1.34
N VAL A 22 18.24 21.25 -0.94
CA VAL A 22 19.40 20.91 -1.75
C VAL A 22 19.10 19.64 -2.55
N TYR A 23 19.44 19.66 -3.85
CA TYR A 23 19.23 18.49 -4.72
C TYR A 23 20.05 17.29 -4.21
N PRO A 24 19.51 16.07 -4.25
CA PRO A 24 20.23 14.85 -3.86
C PRO A 24 21.55 14.72 -4.60
N GLY A 25 22.61 14.42 -3.85
CA GLY A 25 23.97 14.34 -4.36
C GLY A 25 24.79 15.63 -4.22
N ASP A 26 24.13 16.78 -3.98
CA ASP A 26 24.83 18.02 -3.69
C ASP A 26 25.19 18.14 -2.18
N LYS A 27 26.21 18.94 -1.88
CA LYS A 27 26.67 19.11 -0.49
C LYS A 27 25.55 19.68 0.38
N GLY A 28 25.19 18.94 1.44
CA GLY A 28 24.14 19.32 2.39
C GLY A 28 22.77 18.70 2.08
N ALA A 29 22.65 17.85 1.05
CA ALA A 29 21.41 17.13 0.76
C ALA A 29 21.02 16.20 1.91
N LYS A 30 19.75 16.29 2.35
CA LYS A 30 19.18 15.43 3.40
C LYS A 30 18.74 14.07 2.87
N LEU A 31 18.42 14.00 1.58
CA LEU A 31 18.05 12.77 0.89
C LEU A 31 19.20 12.33 -0.02
N MET A 32 19.69 11.12 0.21
CA MET A 32 20.78 10.51 -0.56
C MET A 32 20.29 9.21 -1.20
N PRO A 33 19.78 9.23 -2.44
CA PRO A 33 19.35 8.02 -3.13
C PRO A 33 20.51 7.03 -3.27
N LYS A 34 20.21 5.75 -3.11
CA LYS A 34 21.13 4.69 -3.54
C LYS A 34 21.22 4.71 -5.06
N SER A 35 22.34 4.25 -5.61
CA SER A 35 22.49 4.12 -7.06
C SER A 35 21.48 3.14 -7.67
N ARG A 36 20.96 2.18 -6.85
CA ARG A 36 20.07 1.11 -7.29
C ARG A 36 19.15 0.65 -6.16
N TYR A 37 17.88 0.40 -6.50
CA TYR A 37 16.89 -0.22 -5.63
C TYR A 37 16.40 -1.54 -6.20
N GLU A 38 16.31 -2.52 -5.32
CA GLU A 38 15.86 -3.87 -5.61
C GLU A 38 14.34 -4.04 -5.31
N ASN A 39 13.79 -5.22 -5.53
CA ASN A 39 12.50 -5.61 -4.97
C ASN A 39 12.63 -5.79 -3.45
N PHE A 40 11.55 -5.54 -2.71
CA PHE A 40 11.49 -5.89 -1.30
C PHE A 40 10.60 -7.12 -1.13
N ILE A 41 11.19 -8.26 -0.85
CA ILE A 41 10.48 -9.56 -0.79
C ILE A 41 10.90 -10.33 0.46
N GLY A 42 9.92 -10.78 1.24
CA GLY A 42 10.16 -11.60 2.42
C GLY A 42 11.00 -10.89 3.50
N GLY A 43 10.88 -9.57 3.62
CA GLY A 43 11.64 -8.75 4.55
C GLY A 43 13.07 -8.45 4.11
N LYS A 44 13.40 -8.60 2.81
CA LYS A 44 14.75 -8.38 2.26
C LYS A 44 14.70 -7.70 0.90
N TRP A 45 15.68 -6.85 0.64
CA TRP A 45 15.94 -6.31 -0.68
C TRP A 45 16.55 -7.41 -1.57
N THR A 46 15.86 -7.72 -2.67
CA THR A 46 16.13 -8.90 -3.50
C THR A 46 16.26 -8.49 -4.97
N LYS A 47 17.36 -8.88 -5.62
CA LYS A 47 17.59 -8.61 -7.04
C LYS A 47 16.50 -9.22 -7.92
N PRO A 48 16.12 -8.54 -9.02
CA PRO A 48 15.20 -9.14 -9.99
C PRO A 48 15.79 -10.40 -10.61
N LYS A 49 14.96 -11.40 -10.87
CA LYS A 49 15.39 -12.74 -11.35
C LYS A 49 16.21 -12.68 -12.64
N ASP A 50 15.84 -11.78 -13.56
CA ASP A 50 16.55 -11.59 -14.82
C ASP A 50 17.76 -10.64 -14.69
N GLY A 51 18.01 -10.06 -13.52
CA GLY A 51 19.10 -9.09 -13.32
C GLY A 51 18.92 -7.80 -14.11
N LYS A 52 17.70 -7.47 -14.55
CA LYS A 52 17.40 -6.29 -15.35
C LYS A 52 16.96 -5.12 -14.47
N TYR A 53 17.30 -3.91 -14.92
CA TYR A 53 16.94 -2.66 -14.24
C TYR A 53 16.49 -1.63 -15.28
N PHE A 54 15.85 -0.57 -14.82
CA PHE A 54 15.51 0.60 -15.62
C PHE A 54 15.82 1.87 -14.85
N GLU A 55 16.09 2.94 -15.55
CA GLU A 55 16.37 4.24 -14.95
C GLU A 55 15.08 4.91 -14.47
N ASN A 56 15.10 5.39 -13.25
CA ASN A 56 14.09 6.30 -12.71
C ASN A 56 14.60 7.73 -12.89
N VAL A 57 13.87 8.51 -13.70
CA VAL A 57 14.25 9.85 -14.09
C VAL A 57 13.35 10.88 -13.44
N SER A 58 13.93 11.87 -12.77
CA SER A 58 13.17 12.98 -12.19
C SER A 58 12.57 13.86 -13.28
N PRO A 59 11.26 14.07 -13.32
CA PRO A 59 10.60 14.90 -14.32
C PRO A 59 10.95 16.40 -14.16
N THR A 60 11.43 16.83 -13.00
CA THR A 60 11.81 18.22 -12.74
C THR A 60 13.16 18.62 -13.33
N SER A 61 14.09 17.67 -13.38
CA SER A 61 15.47 17.95 -13.79
C SER A 61 15.92 17.16 -15.03
N GLY A 62 15.19 16.11 -15.42
CA GLY A 62 15.62 15.16 -16.44
C GLY A 62 16.82 14.30 -16.03
N ARG A 63 17.25 14.38 -14.76
CA ARG A 63 18.38 13.58 -14.24
C ARG A 63 17.88 12.22 -13.76
N VAL A 64 18.72 11.21 -13.94
CA VAL A 64 18.52 9.89 -13.36
C VAL A 64 18.67 10.00 -11.83
N ILE A 65 17.67 9.54 -11.09
CA ILE A 65 17.70 9.47 -9.63
C ILE A 65 18.44 8.19 -9.22
N CYS A 66 18.03 7.06 -9.78
CA CYS A 66 18.56 5.73 -9.46
C CYS A 66 18.15 4.72 -10.54
N GLU A 67 18.69 3.51 -10.45
CA GLU A 67 18.18 2.35 -11.18
C GLU A 67 17.19 1.57 -10.30
N ILE A 68 16.13 1.06 -10.92
CA ILE A 68 15.06 0.30 -10.25
C ILE A 68 14.97 -1.10 -10.86
N ALA A 69 14.71 -2.10 -10.04
CA ALA A 69 14.52 -3.47 -10.48
C ALA A 69 13.41 -3.58 -11.55
N ARG A 70 13.71 -4.26 -12.66
CA ARG A 70 12.75 -4.59 -13.71
C ARG A 70 12.33 -6.04 -13.58
N SER A 71 11.25 -6.25 -12.88
CA SER A 71 10.75 -7.57 -12.51
C SER A 71 9.86 -8.19 -13.58
N ASN A 72 9.76 -9.50 -13.52
CA ASN A 72 8.90 -10.32 -14.35
C ASN A 72 7.97 -11.21 -13.51
N ALA A 73 7.28 -12.15 -14.14
CA ALA A 73 6.37 -13.08 -13.47
C ALA A 73 7.04 -13.91 -12.36
N ALA A 74 8.31 -14.30 -12.53
CA ALA A 74 9.02 -15.08 -11.53
C ALA A 74 9.33 -14.29 -10.25
N ASP A 75 9.53 -12.97 -10.36
CA ASP A 75 9.67 -12.08 -9.20
C ASP A 75 8.33 -11.92 -8.46
N VAL A 76 7.24 -11.81 -9.22
CA VAL A 76 5.87 -11.77 -8.66
C VAL A 76 5.56 -13.07 -7.92
N ASP A 77 5.90 -14.24 -8.49
CA ASP A 77 5.69 -15.52 -7.83
C ASP A 77 6.51 -15.64 -6.54
N ALA A 78 7.75 -15.19 -6.52
CA ALA A 78 8.57 -15.16 -5.32
C ALA A 78 7.97 -14.24 -4.22
N ALA A 79 7.42 -13.09 -4.61
CA ALA A 79 6.73 -12.20 -3.68
C ALA A 79 5.43 -12.82 -3.14
N LEU A 80 4.69 -13.54 -3.99
CA LEU A 80 3.50 -14.27 -3.57
C LEU A 80 3.85 -15.42 -2.63
N ASP A 81 4.96 -16.15 -2.86
CA ASP A 81 5.45 -17.19 -1.94
C ASP A 81 5.71 -16.61 -0.55
N ALA A 82 6.43 -15.48 -0.48
CA ALA A 82 6.72 -14.80 0.77
C ALA A 82 5.44 -14.29 1.46
N ALA A 83 4.51 -13.72 0.69
CA ALA A 83 3.24 -13.23 1.22
C ALA A 83 2.38 -14.37 1.78
N HIS A 84 2.28 -15.51 1.07
CA HIS A 84 1.53 -16.68 1.55
C HIS A 84 2.15 -17.28 2.81
N ALA A 85 3.48 -17.32 2.91
CA ALA A 85 4.16 -17.81 4.11
C ALA A 85 3.83 -16.95 5.35
N ALA A 86 3.66 -15.63 5.19
CA ALA A 86 3.37 -14.70 6.28
C ALA A 86 1.88 -14.56 6.60
N ALA A 87 1.00 -14.81 5.63
CA ALA A 87 -0.43 -14.44 5.71
C ALA A 87 -1.16 -15.07 6.90
N THR A 88 -0.88 -16.35 7.21
CA THR A 88 -1.57 -17.06 8.29
C THR A 88 -1.24 -16.47 9.67
N ASP A 89 0.03 -16.23 9.95
CA ASP A 89 0.47 -15.72 11.25
C ASP A 89 0.06 -14.25 11.42
N TRP A 90 0.17 -13.47 10.36
CA TRP A 90 -0.29 -12.07 10.36
C TRP A 90 -1.81 -11.97 10.53
N GLY A 91 -2.59 -12.81 9.85
CA GLY A 91 -4.05 -12.87 9.97
C GLY A 91 -4.52 -13.24 11.37
N LYS A 92 -3.80 -14.15 12.04
CA LYS A 92 -4.06 -14.55 13.44
C LYS A 92 -3.52 -13.57 14.47
N CYS A 93 -2.66 -12.64 14.07
CA CYS A 93 -2.15 -11.59 14.95
C CYS A 93 -3.32 -10.71 15.42
N GLY A 94 -3.43 -10.50 16.73
CA GLY A 94 -4.55 -9.78 17.33
C GLY A 94 -4.68 -8.34 16.80
N PRO A 95 -5.92 -7.79 16.72
CA PRO A 95 -6.16 -6.43 16.25
C PRO A 95 -5.33 -5.36 16.96
N ALA A 96 -5.09 -5.51 18.26
CA ALA A 96 -4.28 -4.58 19.04
C ALA A 96 -2.81 -4.53 18.57
N ILE A 97 -2.24 -5.68 18.21
CA ILE A 97 -0.85 -5.76 17.73
C ILE A 97 -0.73 -5.07 16.37
N ARG A 98 -1.65 -5.38 15.42
CA ARG A 98 -1.69 -4.75 14.12
C ARG A 98 -1.89 -3.23 14.22
N SER A 99 -2.82 -2.80 15.07
CA SER A 99 -3.06 -1.38 15.38
C SER A 99 -1.78 -0.67 15.84
N ASN A 100 -1.06 -1.26 16.80
CA ASN A 100 0.17 -0.69 17.33
C ASN A 100 1.29 -0.58 16.27
N ILE A 101 1.37 -1.55 15.35
CA ILE A 101 2.31 -1.50 14.23
C ILE A 101 1.95 -0.36 13.28
N LEU A 102 0.68 -0.21 12.92
CA LEU A 102 0.19 0.89 12.06
C LEU A 102 0.45 2.27 12.69
N LEU A 103 0.27 2.43 14.00
CA LEU A 103 0.62 3.66 14.71
C LEU A 103 2.12 3.96 14.62
N LYS A 104 2.98 2.95 14.83
CA LYS A 104 4.44 3.13 14.69
C LYS A 104 4.85 3.51 13.27
N ILE A 105 4.17 2.94 12.25
CA ILE A 105 4.37 3.33 10.85
C ILE A 105 3.99 4.80 10.66
N ALA A 106 2.84 5.22 11.16
CA ALA A 106 2.39 6.61 11.09
C ALA A 106 3.38 7.58 11.75
N ASP A 107 3.84 7.26 12.96
CA ASP A 107 4.80 8.07 13.70
C ASP A 107 6.15 8.15 12.94
N ARG A 108 6.65 7.04 12.39
CA ARG A 108 7.87 6.99 11.60
C ARG A 108 7.78 7.83 10.32
N ILE A 109 6.62 7.82 9.65
CA ILE A 109 6.35 8.65 8.47
C ILE A 109 6.33 10.14 8.87
N GLU A 110 5.65 10.49 9.95
CA GLU A 110 5.55 11.87 10.45
C GLU A 110 6.91 12.45 10.84
N GLU A 111 7.74 11.67 11.54
CA GLU A 111 9.11 12.03 11.93
C GLU A 111 10.03 12.27 10.72
N ASN A 112 9.70 11.68 9.56
CA ASN A 112 10.49 11.77 8.34
C ASN A 112 9.78 12.52 7.21
N THR A 113 8.84 13.40 7.55
CA THR A 113 8.00 14.16 6.60
C THR A 113 8.84 14.89 5.55
N GLU A 114 9.92 15.56 5.93
CA GLU A 114 10.77 16.30 5.00
C GLU A 114 11.42 15.38 3.96
N MET A 115 11.99 14.27 4.40
CA MET A 115 12.66 13.32 3.52
C MET A 115 11.67 12.68 2.53
N LEU A 116 10.48 12.31 3.00
CA LEU A 116 9.44 11.73 2.16
C LEU A 116 8.86 12.74 1.17
N ALA A 117 8.64 14.00 1.59
CA ALA A 117 8.19 15.07 0.70
C ALA A 117 9.21 15.38 -0.40
N LEU A 118 10.52 15.36 -0.06
CA LEU A 118 11.60 15.47 -1.05
C LEU A 118 11.59 14.29 -2.02
N ALA A 119 11.43 13.06 -1.54
CA ALA A 119 11.36 11.87 -2.37
C ALA A 119 10.18 11.93 -3.36
N GLU A 120 8.99 12.35 -2.90
CA GLU A 120 7.81 12.56 -3.76
C GLU A 120 8.08 13.62 -4.83
N THR A 121 8.66 14.77 -4.46
CA THR A 121 8.97 15.84 -5.41
C THR A 121 9.95 15.40 -6.48
N LEU A 122 10.98 14.66 -6.11
CA LEU A 122 11.95 14.13 -7.06
C LEU A 122 11.35 13.12 -8.02
N ASP A 123 10.50 12.26 -7.50
CA ASP A 123 9.95 11.11 -8.20
C ASP A 123 8.83 11.51 -9.17
N ASN A 124 7.88 12.35 -8.74
CA ASN A 124 6.71 12.70 -9.54
C ASN A 124 6.65 14.16 -10.00
N GLY A 125 7.53 15.02 -9.52
CA GLY A 125 7.65 16.41 -9.97
C GLY A 125 6.70 17.39 -9.32
N LYS A 126 5.86 16.99 -8.35
CA LYS A 126 4.99 17.94 -7.65
C LYS A 126 5.78 18.92 -6.78
N PRO A 127 5.25 20.14 -6.54
CA PRO A 127 5.87 21.06 -5.61
C PRO A 127 6.00 20.46 -4.22
N ILE A 128 7.15 20.66 -3.58
CA ILE A 128 7.43 20.08 -2.26
C ILE A 128 6.41 20.51 -1.19
N ARG A 129 5.83 21.69 -1.30
CA ARG A 129 4.79 22.14 -0.38
C ARG A 129 3.55 21.25 -0.40
N GLU A 130 3.23 20.61 -1.54
CA GLU A 130 2.11 19.67 -1.64
C GLU A 130 2.41 18.38 -0.85
N GLY A 131 3.67 17.91 -0.90
CA GLY A 131 4.14 16.81 -0.05
C GLY A 131 3.97 17.13 1.44
N PHE A 132 4.38 18.33 1.86
CA PHE A 132 4.25 18.77 3.26
C PHE A 132 2.82 19.04 3.71
N ALA A 133 2.02 19.70 2.85
CA ALA A 133 0.69 20.17 3.24
C ALA A 133 -0.41 19.11 3.08
N ALA A 134 -0.21 18.15 2.19
CA ALA A 134 -1.24 17.18 1.83
C ALA A 134 -0.75 15.73 1.87
N ASP A 135 0.20 15.33 1.03
CA ASP A 135 0.49 13.92 0.77
C ASP A 135 0.95 13.18 2.02
N ILE A 136 1.96 13.71 2.72
CA ILE A 136 2.51 13.04 3.89
C ILE A 136 1.58 13.12 5.11
N PRO A 137 0.97 14.29 5.45
CA PRO A 137 -0.03 14.34 6.51
C PRO A 137 -1.23 13.41 6.28
N LEU A 138 -1.77 13.34 5.05
CA LEU A 138 -2.86 12.40 4.72
C LEU A 138 -2.41 10.94 4.80
N THR A 139 -1.16 10.64 4.45
CA THR A 139 -0.58 9.32 4.61
C THR A 139 -0.54 8.90 6.08
N VAL A 140 -0.06 9.79 6.96
CA VAL A 140 -0.03 9.57 8.42
C VAL A 140 -1.44 9.36 8.96
N ASP A 141 -2.39 10.24 8.58
CA ASP A 141 -3.78 10.17 9.02
C ASP A 141 -4.44 8.83 8.61
N HIS A 142 -4.17 8.35 7.39
CA HIS A 142 -4.68 7.05 6.93
C HIS A 142 -4.23 5.88 7.79
N PHE A 143 -2.95 5.79 8.10
CA PHE A 143 -2.44 4.75 8.99
C PHE A 143 -3.05 4.86 10.39
N ARG A 144 -3.17 6.07 10.95
CA ARG A 144 -3.80 6.32 12.26
C ARG A 144 -5.29 5.96 12.25
N TYR A 145 -6.01 6.32 11.18
CA TYR A 145 -7.42 5.99 11.02
C TYR A 145 -7.66 4.49 11.07
N PHE A 146 -6.94 3.71 10.24
CA PHE A 146 -7.12 2.26 10.20
C PHE A 146 -6.58 1.55 11.43
N ALA A 147 -5.59 2.11 12.12
CA ALA A 147 -5.16 1.63 13.44
C ALA A 147 -6.27 1.75 14.49
N GLY A 148 -7.04 2.84 14.44
CA GLY A 148 -8.23 3.02 15.30
C GLY A 148 -9.39 2.14 14.86
N ALA A 149 -9.69 2.12 13.56
CA ALA A 149 -10.83 1.40 13.00
C ALA A 149 -10.81 -0.10 13.32
N ILE A 150 -9.64 -0.74 13.19
CA ILE A 150 -9.54 -2.19 13.45
C ILE A 150 -9.79 -2.55 14.91
N ARG A 151 -9.54 -1.63 15.85
CA ARG A 151 -9.83 -1.88 17.29
C ARG A 151 -11.30 -1.74 17.62
N ALA A 152 -12.05 -1.00 16.82
CA ALA A 152 -13.48 -0.78 16.96
C ALA A 152 -14.33 -1.69 16.04
N GLN A 153 -13.67 -2.59 15.28
CA GLN A 153 -14.38 -3.49 14.39
C GLN A 153 -15.13 -4.55 15.17
N GLU A 154 -16.43 -4.61 14.95
CA GLU A 154 -17.36 -5.55 15.60
C GLU A 154 -17.92 -6.53 14.57
N GLY A 155 -18.47 -7.64 15.07
CA GLY A 155 -19.33 -8.55 14.33
C GLY A 155 -20.79 -8.34 14.67
N THR A 156 -21.67 -9.05 13.98
CA THR A 156 -23.10 -9.05 14.26
C THR A 156 -23.57 -10.42 14.70
N ILE A 157 -24.60 -10.46 15.55
CA ILE A 157 -25.26 -11.68 15.97
C ILE A 157 -26.77 -11.50 15.80
N GLY A 158 -27.45 -12.52 15.34
CA GLY A 158 -28.91 -12.52 15.19
C GLY A 158 -29.50 -13.89 15.40
N ASN A 159 -30.76 -13.92 15.86
CA ASN A 159 -31.55 -15.13 15.94
C ASN A 159 -32.28 -15.34 14.62
N ILE A 160 -32.26 -16.55 14.11
CA ILE A 160 -33.06 -16.97 12.95
C ILE A 160 -34.16 -17.89 13.48
N ASP A 161 -35.42 -17.49 13.26
CA ASP A 161 -36.55 -18.35 13.56
C ASP A 161 -36.49 -19.59 12.66
N GLY A 162 -36.54 -20.76 13.29
CA GLY A 162 -36.56 -22.03 12.55
C GLY A 162 -37.79 -22.10 11.65
N MET A 163 -37.61 -22.34 10.35
CA MET A 163 -38.74 -22.68 9.48
C MET A 163 -39.37 -23.97 9.98
N GLN A 164 -40.65 -23.89 10.41
CA GLN A 164 -41.46 -25.06 10.70
C GLN A 164 -41.74 -25.83 9.38
N SER A 165 -40.93 -26.84 9.09
CA SER A 165 -41.35 -27.88 8.16
C SER A 165 -41.99 -29.02 8.95
N GLY A 166 -43.33 -28.96 9.06
CA GLY A 166 -44.15 -30.06 9.62
C GLY A 166 -44.37 -30.03 11.14
N GLY A 167 -45.45 -29.42 11.56
CA GLY A 167 -46.36 -29.78 12.67
C GLY A 167 -45.83 -30.17 14.05
N GLY A 168 -44.65 -29.78 14.44
CA GLY A 168 -44.10 -30.08 15.77
C GLY A 168 -43.56 -28.81 16.46
N ASN A 169 -43.91 -28.62 17.73
CA ASN A 169 -43.45 -27.54 18.60
C ASN A 169 -41.96 -27.64 18.97
N SER A 170 -41.05 -27.60 18.02
CA SER A 170 -39.63 -27.49 18.33
C SER A 170 -39.08 -26.24 17.65
N ALA A 171 -39.36 -25.09 18.27
CA ALA A 171 -38.66 -23.85 17.98
C ALA A 171 -37.23 -23.96 18.54
N GLN A 172 -36.38 -24.75 17.90
CA GLN A 172 -34.92 -24.60 18.07
C GLN A 172 -34.51 -23.43 17.23
N GLY A 173 -34.45 -22.25 17.83
CA GLY A 173 -33.92 -21.06 17.20
C GLY A 173 -32.46 -21.29 16.78
N MET A 174 -32.12 -20.94 15.57
CA MET A 174 -30.72 -20.91 15.10
C MET A 174 -30.14 -19.54 15.42
N MET A 175 -28.89 -19.53 15.83
CA MET A 175 -28.11 -18.29 16.00
C MET A 175 -27.16 -18.12 14.81
N ALA A 176 -27.26 -17.00 14.13
CA ALA A 176 -26.31 -16.59 13.10
C ALA A 176 -25.36 -15.53 13.66
N TYR A 177 -24.09 -15.68 13.44
CA TYR A 177 -23.12 -14.65 13.75
C TYR A 177 -22.25 -14.37 12.53
N HIS A 178 -21.83 -13.12 12.42
CA HIS A 178 -20.96 -12.65 11.35
C HIS A 178 -19.77 -11.91 11.97
N TYR A 179 -18.57 -12.24 11.53
CA TYR A 179 -17.36 -11.51 11.87
C TYR A 179 -16.43 -11.45 10.66
N PRO A 180 -15.69 -10.35 10.50
CA PRO A 180 -14.73 -10.20 9.39
C PRO A 180 -13.49 -11.06 9.59
N GLU A 181 -13.03 -11.68 8.49
CA GLU A 181 -11.77 -12.43 8.43
C GLU A 181 -10.85 -11.87 7.35
N PRO A 182 -9.51 -11.97 7.50
CA PRO A 182 -8.60 -11.58 6.44
C PRO A 182 -8.78 -12.46 5.20
N LEU A 183 -8.66 -11.86 4.02
CA LEU A 183 -8.70 -12.58 2.74
C LEU A 183 -7.45 -13.44 2.53
N GLY A 184 -6.34 -13.09 3.17
CA GLY A 184 -5.04 -13.75 3.03
C GLY A 184 -4.05 -12.88 2.26
N VAL A 185 -3.80 -13.18 0.98
CA VAL A 185 -2.87 -12.41 0.16
C VAL A 185 -3.62 -11.50 -0.81
N VAL A 186 -3.26 -10.21 -0.82
CA VAL A 186 -3.84 -9.19 -1.70
C VAL A 186 -2.76 -8.55 -2.58
N GLY A 187 -3.10 -8.35 -3.86
CA GLY A 187 -2.29 -7.60 -4.82
C GLY A 187 -2.70 -6.13 -4.84
N GLN A 188 -1.75 -5.23 -4.92
CA GLN A 188 -1.99 -3.79 -4.97
C GLN A 188 -1.21 -3.17 -6.11
N ILE A 189 -1.86 -2.33 -6.92
CA ILE A 189 -1.25 -1.62 -8.04
C ILE A 189 -1.63 -0.16 -7.92
N ILE A 190 -0.63 0.72 -7.87
CA ILE A 190 -0.82 2.15 -7.61
C ILE A 190 -0.33 3.00 -8.77
N PRO A 191 -0.93 4.20 -8.98
CA PRO A 191 -0.55 5.15 -10.01
C PRO A 191 0.63 6.02 -9.58
N TRP A 192 1.08 6.86 -10.52
CA TRP A 192 2.23 7.75 -10.37
C TRP A 192 1.93 9.11 -9.72
N ASN A 193 0.66 9.53 -9.68
CA ASN A 193 0.31 10.91 -9.30
C ASN A 193 0.39 11.20 -7.79
N PHE A 194 0.17 10.19 -6.94
CA PHE A 194 0.29 10.26 -5.47
C PHE A 194 0.94 8.97 -4.92
N PRO A 195 2.22 8.71 -5.21
CA PRO A 195 2.85 7.41 -4.91
C PRO A 195 2.66 6.97 -3.46
N ILE A 196 3.19 7.72 -2.49
CA ILE A 196 3.15 7.36 -1.06
C ILE A 196 1.71 7.33 -0.54
N LEU A 197 0.90 8.34 -0.88
CA LEU A 197 -0.49 8.41 -0.43
C LEU A 197 -1.33 7.25 -0.98
N MET A 198 -1.18 6.90 -2.24
CA MET A 198 -1.89 5.75 -2.84
C MET A 198 -1.41 4.42 -2.29
N ALA A 199 -0.13 4.30 -1.93
CA ALA A 199 0.36 3.14 -1.18
C ALA A 199 -0.31 3.07 0.19
N ALA A 200 -0.36 4.15 0.96
CA ALA A 200 -1.02 4.19 2.27
C ALA A 200 -2.49 3.83 2.20
N TRP A 201 -3.23 4.34 1.20
CA TRP A 201 -4.66 4.05 1.02
C TRP A 201 -4.95 2.56 0.80
N LYS A 202 -3.96 1.80 0.36
CA LYS A 202 -4.09 0.36 0.14
C LYS A 202 -3.42 -0.47 1.23
N LEU A 203 -2.24 -0.05 1.69
CA LEU A 203 -1.49 -0.77 2.74
C LEU A 203 -2.21 -0.70 4.07
N ALA A 204 -2.63 0.50 4.51
CA ALA A 204 -3.22 0.68 5.84
C ALA A 204 -4.46 -0.21 6.08
N PRO A 205 -5.51 -0.19 5.23
CA PRO A 205 -6.66 -1.07 5.43
C PRO A 205 -6.33 -2.55 5.27
N ALA A 206 -5.45 -2.92 4.34
CA ALA A 206 -5.08 -4.32 4.12
C ALA A 206 -4.33 -4.90 5.32
N LEU A 207 -3.36 -4.16 5.86
CA LEU A 207 -2.59 -4.56 7.03
C LEU A 207 -3.46 -4.57 8.30
N ALA A 208 -4.31 -3.56 8.48
CA ALA A 208 -5.27 -3.51 9.58
C ALA A 208 -6.16 -4.77 9.60
N ALA A 209 -6.69 -5.15 8.44
CA ALA A 209 -7.54 -6.33 8.29
C ALA A 209 -6.78 -7.68 8.42
N GLY A 210 -5.44 -7.68 8.51
CA GLY A 210 -4.65 -8.90 8.66
C GLY A 210 -4.24 -9.57 7.36
N ASN A 211 -4.27 -8.85 6.23
CA ASN A 211 -3.82 -9.38 4.94
C ASN A 211 -2.33 -9.14 4.72
N ALA A 212 -1.66 -10.09 4.07
CA ALA A 212 -0.34 -9.89 3.49
C ALA A 212 -0.47 -9.29 2.09
N VAL A 213 0.51 -8.47 1.71
CA VAL A 213 0.42 -7.60 0.53
C VAL A 213 1.58 -7.83 -0.43
N VAL A 214 1.27 -7.86 -1.73
CA VAL A 214 2.23 -7.64 -2.81
C VAL A 214 1.85 -6.35 -3.53
N LEU A 215 2.66 -5.30 -3.39
CA LEU A 215 2.45 -3.98 -3.97
C LEU A 215 3.34 -3.80 -5.20
N LYS A 216 2.74 -3.34 -6.31
CA LYS A 216 3.47 -2.88 -7.51
C LYS A 216 3.27 -1.36 -7.66
N PRO A 217 4.31 -0.56 -7.41
CA PRO A 217 4.29 0.87 -7.71
C PRO A 217 4.23 1.14 -9.22
N ALA A 218 3.84 2.36 -9.61
CA ALA A 218 4.00 2.79 -11.00
C ALA A 218 5.49 2.85 -11.37
N GLU A 219 5.82 2.45 -12.60
CA GLU A 219 7.19 2.47 -13.11
C GLU A 219 7.76 3.89 -13.24
N GLN A 220 6.91 4.89 -13.29
CA GLN A 220 7.31 6.30 -13.34
C GLN A 220 7.76 6.83 -11.98
N THR A 221 7.23 6.28 -10.88
CA THR A 221 7.42 6.81 -9.53
C THR A 221 7.66 5.70 -8.49
N PRO A 222 8.71 4.89 -8.67
CA PRO A 222 9.03 3.80 -7.74
C PRO A 222 9.92 4.24 -6.57
N PHE A 223 10.65 5.35 -6.71
CA PHE A 223 11.70 5.75 -5.77
C PHE A 223 11.13 6.13 -4.40
N SER A 224 10.09 6.96 -4.37
CA SER A 224 9.47 7.37 -3.11
C SER A 224 8.90 6.20 -2.30
N ILE A 225 8.44 5.14 -2.99
CA ILE A 225 8.00 3.89 -2.34
C ILE A 225 9.19 3.11 -1.77
N CYS A 226 10.35 3.12 -2.45
CA CYS A 226 11.56 2.51 -1.91
C CYS A 226 12.00 3.22 -0.62
N VAL A 227 12.00 4.55 -0.61
CA VAL A 227 12.33 5.35 0.59
C VAL A 227 11.35 5.08 1.73
N LEU A 228 10.05 5.05 1.43
CA LEU A 228 9.04 4.68 2.42
C LEU A 228 9.32 3.28 3.01
N MET A 229 9.61 2.30 2.15
CA MET A 229 9.85 0.92 2.62
C MET A 229 11.11 0.83 3.50
N GLU A 230 12.20 1.53 3.14
CA GLU A 230 13.41 1.60 3.97
C GLU A 230 13.15 2.16 5.38
N LEU A 231 12.16 3.07 5.50
CA LEU A 231 11.79 3.64 6.78
C LEU A 231 10.96 2.70 7.67
N ILE A 232 10.20 1.77 7.08
CA ILE A 232 9.21 0.98 7.82
C ILE A 232 9.50 -0.52 7.82
N GLU A 233 10.53 -0.99 7.12
CA GLU A 233 10.82 -2.42 6.93
C GLU A 233 11.05 -3.19 8.23
N ASP A 234 11.64 -2.53 9.25
CA ASP A 234 11.89 -3.10 10.57
C ASP A 234 10.63 -3.24 11.45
N LEU A 235 9.55 -2.56 11.09
CA LEU A 235 8.29 -2.58 11.85
C LEU A 235 7.36 -3.73 11.46
N LEU A 236 7.63 -4.36 10.32
CA LEU A 236 6.75 -5.36 9.73
C LEU A 236 7.37 -6.75 9.77
N PRO A 237 6.60 -7.80 10.09
CA PRO A 237 7.08 -9.16 9.96
C PRO A 237 7.47 -9.47 8.50
N PRO A 238 8.55 -10.25 8.27
CA PRO A 238 8.97 -10.64 6.93
C PRO A 238 7.82 -11.25 6.10
N GLY A 239 7.64 -10.78 4.86
CA GLY A 239 6.62 -11.26 3.94
C GLY A 239 5.23 -10.63 4.09
N VAL A 240 4.96 -9.87 5.16
CA VAL A 240 3.67 -9.18 5.34
C VAL A 240 3.48 -8.09 4.27
N VAL A 241 4.53 -7.34 3.95
CA VAL A 241 4.57 -6.42 2.81
C VAL A 241 5.69 -6.84 1.87
N ASN A 242 5.37 -6.91 0.59
CA ASN A 242 6.33 -7.19 -0.48
C ASN A 242 6.14 -6.14 -1.58
N ILE A 243 7.24 -5.60 -2.11
CA ILE A 243 7.24 -4.61 -3.18
C ILE A 243 7.90 -5.23 -4.41
N VAL A 244 7.17 -5.32 -5.52
CA VAL A 244 7.67 -5.78 -6.81
C VAL A 244 7.69 -4.60 -7.77
N GLN A 245 8.87 -4.20 -8.18
CA GLN A 245 9.09 -3.10 -9.11
C GLN A 245 8.97 -3.58 -10.56
N GLY A 246 8.72 -2.66 -11.51
CA GLY A 246 8.69 -3.00 -12.92
C GLY A 246 7.45 -2.51 -13.67
N PHE A 247 7.41 -2.85 -14.97
CA PHE A 247 6.39 -2.36 -15.87
C PHE A 247 5.04 -3.06 -15.71
N GLY A 248 3.97 -2.35 -16.08
CA GLY A 248 2.60 -2.85 -15.95
C GLY A 248 2.38 -4.22 -16.60
N VAL A 249 2.90 -4.44 -17.81
CA VAL A 249 2.74 -5.70 -18.55
C VAL A 249 3.61 -6.83 -17.96
N GLU A 250 4.81 -6.49 -17.44
CA GLU A 250 5.81 -7.47 -17.01
C GLU A 250 5.60 -7.95 -15.57
N ALA A 251 5.22 -7.04 -14.66
CA ALA A 251 4.99 -7.33 -13.24
C ALA A 251 3.51 -7.14 -12.82
N GLY A 252 2.84 -6.10 -13.33
CA GLY A 252 1.46 -5.80 -12.97
C GLY A 252 0.46 -6.84 -13.47
N LYS A 253 0.56 -7.26 -14.75
CA LYS A 253 -0.31 -8.28 -15.33
C LYS A 253 -0.17 -9.64 -14.63
N PRO A 254 1.03 -10.21 -14.39
CA PRO A 254 1.18 -11.44 -13.62
C PRO A 254 0.57 -11.34 -12.22
N LEU A 255 0.73 -10.21 -11.52
CA LEU A 255 0.11 -10.00 -10.22
C LEU A 255 -1.42 -9.98 -10.30
N ALA A 256 -1.98 -9.25 -11.27
CA ALA A 256 -3.42 -9.12 -11.43
C ALA A 256 -4.10 -10.42 -11.90
N SER A 257 -3.40 -11.25 -12.69
CA SER A 257 -3.93 -12.51 -13.23
C SER A 257 -3.69 -13.74 -12.35
N SER A 258 -2.97 -13.57 -11.24
CA SER A 258 -2.64 -14.70 -10.37
C SER A 258 -3.86 -15.18 -9.59
N ASN A 259 -4.16 -16.50 -9.67
CA ASN A 259 -5.19 -17.16 -8.86
C ASN A 259 -4.79 -17.27 -7.37
N ARG A 260 -3.56 -16.94 -7.04
CA ARG A 260 -3.02 -16.90 -5.67
C ARG A 260 -3.39 -15.61 -4.95
N VAL A 261 -3.84 -14.58 -5.68
CA VAL A 261 -4.28 -13.29 -5.12
C VAL A 261 -5.79 -13.32 -4.91
N LYS A 262 -6.23 -13.06 -3.69
CA LYS A 262 -7.66 -13.07 -3.33
C LYS A 262 -8.40 -11.78 -3.68
N LYS A 263 -7.68 -10.66 -3.75
CA LYS A 263 -8.20 -9.35 -4.13
C LYS A 263 -7.10 -8.52 -4.78
N VAL A 264 -7.44 -7.80 -5.84
CA VAL A 264 -6.56 -6.79 -6.44
C VAL A 264 -7.11 -5.41 -6.14
N GLY A 265 -6.32 -4.58 -5.46
CA GLY A 265 -6.59 -3.15 -5.26
C GLY A 265 -5.86 -2.35 -6.32
N PHE A 266 -6.59 -1.76 -7.26
CA PHE A 266 -6.05 -0.94 -8.34
C PHE A 266 -6.52 0.51 -8.22
N THR A 267 -5.63 1.45 -8.48
CA THR A 267 -5.95 2.84 -8.77
C THR A 267 -5.13 3.25 -10.00
N GLY A 268 -5.78 3.86 -10.98
CA GLY A 268 -5.12 4.27 -12.20
C GLY A 268 -6.13 4.58 -13.32
N GLU A 269 -5.67 4.55 -14.54
CA GLU A 269 -6.42 4.88 -15.74
C GLU A 269 -7.49 3.80 -16.02
N THR A 270 -8.65 4.24 -16.55
CA THR A 270 -9.86 3.40 -16.76
C THR A 270 -9.59 2.22 -17.70
N THR A 271 -8.84 2.41 -18.78
CA THR A 271 -8.52 1.33 -19.74
C THR A 271 -7.70 0.24 -19.07
N THR A 272 -6.71 0.61 -18.25
CA THR A 272 -5.93 -0.33 -17.45
C THR A 272 -6.81 -1.06 -16.43
N GLY A 273 -7.75 -0.37 -15.79
CA GLY A 273 -8.72 -0.99 -14.89
C GLY A 273 -9.57 -2.06 -15.58
N ARG A 274 -10.05 -1.79 -16.79
CA ARG A 274 -10.79 -2.78 -17.60
C ARG A 274 -9.93 -4.00 -17.97
N LEU A 275 -8.66 -3.79 -18.31
CA LEU A 275 -7.73 -4.89 -18.57
C LEU A 275 -7.49 -5.74 -17.32
N ILE A 276 -7.33 -5.14 -16.16
CA ILE A 276 -7.17 -5.85 -14.89
C ILE A 276 -8.39 -6.72 -14.60
N LEU A 277 -9.61 -6.22 -14.83
CA LEU A 277 -10.84 -7.02 -14.71
C LEU A 277 -10.85 -8.22 -15.65
N GLN A 278 -10.32 -8.06 -16.87
CA GLN A 278 -10.23 -9.16 -17.85
C GLN A 278 -9.16 -10.20 -17.49
N TYR A 279 -8.10 -9.80 -16.78
CA TYR A 279 -7.02 -10.69 -16.35
C TYR A 279 -7.43 -11.57 -15.17
N GLN A 280 -8.47 -11.22 -14.43
CA GLN A 280 -8.88 -11.98 -13.26
C GLN A 280 -9.34 -13.38 -13.63
N PRO A 281 -8.88 -14.42 -12.91
CA PRO A 281 -9.28 -15.80 -13.16
C PRO A 281 -10.80 -15.97 -12.98
N THR A 282 -11.44 -16.61 -13.93
CA THR A 282 -12.89 -16.90 -13.89
C THR A 282 -13.29 -17.96 -12.86
N SER A 283 -12.32 -18.65 -12.27
CA SER A 283 -12.55 -19.83 -11.43
C SER A 283 -12.80 -19.59 -9.95
N SER A 284 -12.70 -18.35 -9.45
CA SER A 284 -13.04 -18.08 -8.06
C SER A 284 -14.45 -17.50 -7.95
N CYS A 285 -15.38 -18.29 -7.42
CA CYS A 285 -16.76 -17.88 -7.16
C CYS A 285 -16.86 -16.67 -6.20
N LEU A 286 -15.76 -16.32 -5.53
CA LEU A 286 -15.57 -15.15 -4.67
C LEU A 286 -14.99 -13.94 -5.43
N SER A 287 -14.49 -14.11 -6.66
CA SER A 287 -13.89 -13.02 -7.44
C SER A 287 -14.93 -12.09 -8.08
N ARG A 288 -16.22 -12.44 -8.07
CA ARG A 288 -17.29 -11.55 -8.56
C ARG A 288 -17.60 -10.39 -7.61
N GLU A 289 -17.16 -10.45 -6.38
CA GLU A 289 -17.12 -9.30 -5.48
C GLU A 289 -15.74 -8.64 -5.47
N THR A 290 -15.14 -8.51 -6.64
CA THR A 290 -14.03 -7.60 -6.81
C THR A 290 -14.61 -6.20 -6.72
N ASN A 291 -14.77 -5.72 -5.51
CA ASN A 291 -14.93 -4.32 -5.27
C ASN A 291 -13.69 -3.63 -5.80
N LEU A 292 -13.78 -3.18 -7.03
CA LEU A 292 -12.87 -2.21 -7.63
C LEU A 292 -13.10 -0.91 -6.85
N PHE A 293 -12.52 -0.83 -5.65
CA PHE A 293 -12.53 0.41 -4.90
C PHE A 293 -11.56 1.36 -5.59
N TYR A 294 -12.18 2.35 -6.26
CA TYR A 294 -11.61 3.56 -6.84
C TYR A 294 -10.91 3.40 -8.18
N ALA A 295 -11.72 3.33 -9.25
CA ALA A 295 -11.37 4.01 -10.47
C ALA A 295 -11.84 5.47 -10.31
N PHE A 296 -10.98 6.38 -9.97
CA PHE A 296 -11.22 7.81 -10.16
C PHE A 296 -10.52 8.22 -11.45
N ALA A 297 -11.33 8.74 -12.36
CA ALA A 297 -10.87 9.46 -13.54
C ALA A 297 -10.24 10.80 -13.13
#